data_49a8e286b42a4fa51081bfb747c09b4d
#
_entry.id   49a8e286b42a4fa51081bfb747c09b4d
#
_cell.length_a   1.000
_cell.length_b   1.000
_cell.length_c   1.000
_cell.angle_alpha   90.00
_cell.angle_beta   90.00
_cell.angle_gamma   90.00
#
_symmetry.space_group_name_H-M   'P 1'
#
loop_
_entity.id
_entity.type
_entity.pdbx_description
1 polymer ?
#
loop_
_entity_poly.entity_id
_entity_poly.type
_entity_poly.pdbx_seq_one_letter_code
_entity_poly.pdbx_strand_id
1 'polypeptide(L)'
;MTDYTNTDLGTFEQIAKLENGKAFLHDALNLSSCEISVNVTPKGFKVPFNHKHKQNEEVYIVLKGTGIITVGDNKINVKEGSAVRVVTGVARTIENTGDGEFSFICIQAKEGSLTQFGFGDAELC
;
A
#
# COMPACT_ATOMS: atom_id res chain seq x y z
N MET A 1 23.11 -7.45 -16.88
CA MET A 1 21.70 -7.38 -16.45
C MET A 1 21.43 -8.49 -15.44
N THR A 2 20.79 -8.16 -14.36
CA THR A 2 20.41 -9.16 -13.36
C THR A 2 18.99 -9.65 -13.63
N ASP A 3 18.75 -10.93 -13.32
CA ASP A 3 17.42 -11.52 -13.53
C ASP A 3 16.44 -11.16 -12.42
N TYR A 4 16.93 -10.63 -11.31
CA TYR A 4 16.09 -10.26 -10.18
C TYR A 4 16.77 -9.15 -9.35
N THR A 5 15.97 -8.54 -8.51
CA THR A 5 16.44 -7.62 -7.46
C THR A 5 15.85 -8.08 -6.13
N ASN A 6 16.56 -7.86 -5.04
CA ASN A 6 16.05 -8.16 -3.71
C ASN A 6 16.52 -7.12 -2.71
N THR A 7 15.75 -6.96 -1.64
CA THR A 7 16.09 -6.09 -0.52
C THR A 7 15.46 -6.64 0.75
N ASP A 8 16.00 -6.26 1.89
CA ASP A 8 15.41 -6.57 3.19
C ASP A 8 14.91 -5.26 3.80
N LEU A 9 13.61 -5.17 4.02
CA LEU A 9 13.01 -3.97 4.61
C LEU A 9 13.17 -3.93 6.13
N GLY A 10 13.49 -5.07 6.74
CA GLY A 10 13.57 -5.21 8.17
C GLY A 10 12.28 -5.73 8.78
N THR A 11 12.27 -5.84 10.10
CA THR A 11 11.10 -6.27 10.86
C THR A 11 10.06 -5.15 10.90
N PHE A 12 8.83 -5.46 11.28
CA PHE A 12 7.81 -4.44 11.49
C PHE A 12 8.24 -3.39 12.51
N GLU A 13 8.93 -3.82 13.57
CA GLU A 13 9.48 -2.89 14.55
C GLU A 13 10.47 -1.91 13.94
N GLN A 14 11.33 -2.39 13.07
CA GLN A 14 12.32 -1.55 12.37
C GLN A 14 11.64 -0.60 11.38
N ILE A 15 10.64 -1.09 10.62
CA ILE A 15 9.88 -0.27 9.68
C ILE A 15 9.13 0.84 10.42
N ALA A 16 8.56 0.52 11.58
CA ALA A 16 7.83 1.50 12.39
C ALA A 16 8.70 2.69 12.79
N LYS A 17 10.01 2.52 12.86
CA LYS A 17 10.97 3.58 13.22
C LYS A 17 11.41 4.44 12.04
N LEU A 18 11.07 4.05 10.82
CA LEU A 18 11.36 4.85 9.63
C LEU A 18 10.42 6.05 9.57
N GLU A 19 10.77 7.03 8.75
CA GLU A 19 9.94 8.22 8.56
C GLU A 19 8.52 7.79 8.15
N ASN A 20 7.51 8.26 8.90
CA ASN A 20 6.10 7.92 8.71
C ASN A 20 5.80 6.42 8.81
N GLY A 21 6.71 5.61 9.34
CA GLY A 21 6.53 4.16 9.41
C GLY A 21 6.44 3.50 8.05
N LYS A 22 7.11 4.04 7.04
CA LYS A 22 7.03 3.58 5.65
C LYS A 22 8.35 3.07 5.12
N ALA A 23 8.29 1.93 4.44
CA ALA A 23 9.39 1.41 3.64
C ALA A 23 8.90 1.28 2.19
N PHE A 24 9.63 1.88 1.25
CA PHE A 24 9.25 1.92 -0.17
C PHE A 24 10.07 0.92 -0.98
N LEU A 25 9.45 0.33 -1.99
CA LEU A 25 10.08 -0.71 -2.81
C LEU A 25 10.43 -0.29 -4.24
N HIS A 26 9.82 0.77 -4.79
CA HIS A 26 10.08 1.15 -6.18
C HIS A 26 11.58 1.32 -6.43
N ASP A 27 12.24 2.20 -5.69
CA ASP A 27 13.67 2.46 -5.88
C ASP A 27 14.53 1.31 -5.35
N ALA A 28 14.16 0.73 -4.22
CA ALA A 28 14.92 -0.36 -3.61
C ALA A 28 15.02 -1.59 -4.50
N LEU A 29 13.97 -1.87 -5.27
CA LEU A 29 13.91 -3.02 -6.18
C LEU A 29 14.02 -2.63 -7.64
N ASN A 30 14.10 -1.34 -7.95
CA ASN A 30 14.08 -0.84 -9.32
C ASN A 30 12.84 -1.31 -10.09
N LEU A 31 11.68 -1.17 -9.46
CA LEU A 31 10.40 -1.54 -10.08
C LEU A 31 10.09 -0.61 -11.25
N SER A 32 9.40 -1.12 -12.25
CA SER A 32 9.07 -0.34 -13.45
C SER A 32 7.57 -0.03 -13.58
N SER A 33 6.71 -0.74 -12.83
CA SER A 33 5.28 -0.72 -13.10
C SER A 33 4.41 -0.33 -11.89
N CYS A 34 5.00 -0.25 -10.73
CA CYS A 34 4.25 0.10 -9.51
C CYS A 34 5.17 0.65 -8.43
N GLU A 35 4.57 1.33 -7.47
CA GLU A 35 5.21 1.62 -6.20
C GLU A 35 4.50 0.83 -5.12
N ILE A 36 5.27 0.15 -4.29
CA ILE A 36 4.75 -0.61 -3.17
C ILE A 36 5.38 -0.06 -1.90
N SER A 37 4.56 0.21 -0.89
CA SER A 37 5.07 0.56 0.44
C SER A 37 4.53 -0.38 1.49
N VAL A 38 5.37 -0.69 2.45
CA VAL A 38 4.96 -1.41 3.66
C VAL A 38 4.89 -0.37 4.77
N ASN A 39 3.75 -0.32 5.44
CA ASN A 39 3.44 0.73 6.41
C ASN A 39 3.16 0.08 7.76
N VAL A 40 3.82 0.58 8.80
CA VAL A 40 3.61 0.14 10.17
C VAL A 40 3.36 1.39 10.99
N THR A 41 2.10 1.60 11.41
CA THR A 41 1.68 2.82 12.06
C THR A 41 1.37 2.60 13.53
N PRO A 42 1.71 3.55 14.40
CA PRO A 42 1.41 3.44 15.82
C PRO A 42 -0.06 3.72 16.10
N LYS A 43 -0.48 3.36 17.31
CA LYS A 43 -1.80 3.74 17.82
C LYS A 43 -2.01 5.25 17.65
N GLY A 44 -3.19 5.63 17.17
CA GLY A 44 -3.56 7.03 16.99
C GLY A 44 -3.03 7.68 15.72
N PHE A 45 -2.28 6.95 14.90
CA PHE A 45 -1.79 7.51 13.63
C PHE A 45 -2.94 7.88 12.71
N LYS A 46 -2.83 9.06 12.10
CA LYS A 46 -3.75 9.51 11.09
C LYS A 46 -2.98 10.34 10.07
N VAL A 47 -3.22 10.10 8.79
CA VAL A 47 -2.67 10.95 7.74
C VAL A 47 -3.26 12.35 7.89
N PRO A 48 -2.42 13.40 8.01
CA PRO A 48 -2.91 14.74 8.34
C PRO A 48 -3.60 15.48 7.20
N PHE A 49 -3.70 14.88 6.01
CA PHE A 49 -4.30 15.52 4.84
C PHE A 49 -4.97 14.48 3.96
N ASN A 50 -5.97 14.93 3.19
CA ASN A 50 -6.52 14.14 2.09
C ASN A 50 -5.63 14.32 0.87
N HIS A 51 -5.45 13.25 0.11
CA HIS A 51 -4.75 13.33 -1.17
C HIS A 51 -5.43 12.42 -2.19
N LYS A 52 -5.16 12.69 -3.45
CA LYS A 52 -5.64 11.88 -4.56
C LYS A 52 -4.54 11.74 -5.60
N HIS A 53 -4.59 10.67 -6.36
CA HIS A 53 -3.67 10.42 -7.45
C HIS A 53 -4.33 10.70 -8.79
N LYS A 54 -3.60 11.31 -9.70
CA LYS A 54 -4.12 11.69 -11.01
C LYS A 54 -4.15 10.51 -11.99
N GLN A 55 -3.16 9.63 -11.90
CA GLN A 55 -2.95 8.56 -12.87
C GLN A 55 -2.98 7.17 -12.25
N ASN A 56 -2.65 7.05 -10.97
CA ASN A 56 -2.48 5.75 -10.34
C ASN A 56 -3.72 5.36 -9.54
N GLU A 57 -4.17 4.14 -9.75
CA GLU A 57 -5.05 3.50 -8.77
C GLU A 57 -4.18 3.01 -7.61
N GLU A 58 -4.80 2.87 -6.46
CA GLU A 58 -4.12 2.43 -5.25
C GLU A 58 -4.86 1.27 -4.61
N VAL A 59 -4.12 0.30 -4.08
CA VAL A 59 -4.70 -0.81 -3.33
C VAL A 59 -4.04 -0.85 -1.95
N TYR A 60 -4.88 -0.89 -0.92
CA TYR A 60 -4.44 -1.09 0.46
C TYR A 60 -4.77 -2.51 0.87
N ILE A 61 -3.79 -3.22 1.43
CA ILE A 61 -3.98 -4.58 1.95
C ILE A 61 -3.56 -4.55 3.41
N VAL A 62 -4.50 -4.80 4.31
CA VAL A 62 -4.23 -4.75 5.75
C VAL A 62 -3.61 -6.05 6.22
N LEU A 63 -2.45 -5.92 6.88
CA LEU A 63 -1.69 -7.05 7.42
C LEU A 63 -1.99 -7.31 8.89
N LYS A 64 -2.21 -6.23 9.67
CA LYS A 64 -2.39 -6.34 11.12
C LYS A 64 -3.14 -5.12 11.63
N GLY A 65 -3.99 -5.32 12.64
CA GLY A 65 -4.68 -4.23 13.32
C GLY A 65 -5.97 -3.83 12.64
N THR A 66 -6.53 -2.71 13.09
CA THR A 66 -7.78 -2.16 12.60
C THR A 66 -7.61 -0.68 12.26
N GLY A 67 -8.32 -0.24 11.24
CA GLY A 67 -8.26 1.15 10.81
C GLY A 67 -9.50 1.58 10.07
N ILE A 68 -9.47 2.82 9.61
CA ILE A 68 -10.50 3.38 8.73
C ILE A 68 -9.79 3.98 7.53
N ILE A 69 -10.26 3.60 6.33
CA ILE A 69 -9.87 4.24 5.08
C ILE A 69 -11.05 5.08 4.64
N THR A 70 -10.86 6.39 4.52
CA THR A 70 -11.91 7.30 4.05
C THR A 70 -11.66 7.57 2.58
N VAL A 71 -12.64 7.25 1.74
CA VAL A 71 -12.59 7.44 0.29
C VAL A 71 -13.75 8.36 -0.10
N GLY A 72 -13.44 9.59 -0.49
CA GLY A 72 -14.46 10.61 -0.66
C GLY A 72 -15.21 10.80 0.66
N ASP A 73 -16.53 10.59 0.64
CA ASP A 73 -17.38 10.70 1.82
C ASP A 73 -17.60 9.37 2.54
N ASN A 74 -17.00 8.29 2.06
CA ASN A 74 -17.24 6.95 2.59
C ASN A 74 -16.14 6.54 3.56
N LYS A 75 -16.53 6.12 4.75
CA LYS A 75 -15.63 5.58 5.75
C LYS A 75 -15.72 4.06 5.72
N ILE A 76 -14.59 3.41 5.48
CA ILE A 76 -14.51 1.96 5.37
C ILE A 76 -13.72 1.43 6.56
N ASN A 77 -14.38 0.63 7.40
CA ASN A 77 -13.68 -0.06 8.49
C ASN A 77 -12.88 -1.22 7.89
N VAL A 78 -11.61 -1.28 8.22
CA VAL A 78 -10.70 -2.31 7.72
C VAL A 78 -10.01 -3.03 8.86
N LYS A 79 -9.65 -4.27 8.63
CA LYS A 79 -8.99 -5.16 9.58
C LYS A 79 -8.05 -6.10 8.84
N GLU A 80 -7.36 -6.97 9.56
CA GLU A 80 -6.49 -7.97 8.96
C GLU A 80 -7.19 -8.68 7.81
N GLY A 81 -6.56 -8.69 6.65
CA GLY A 81 -7.09 -9.31 5.44
C GLY A 81 -7.99 -8.42 4.59
N SER A 82 -8.36 -7.24 5.06
CA SER A 82 -9.13 -6.29 4.23
C SER A 82 -8.28 -5.80 3.07
N ALA A 83 -8.91 -5.66 1.90
CA ALA A 83 -8.28 -5.06 0.73
C ALA A 83 -9.23 -4.02 0.14
N VAL A 84 -8.69 -2.83 -0.15
CA VAL A 84 -9.48 -1.71 -0.67
C VAL A 84 -8.76 -1.12 -1.88
N ARG A 85 -9.49 -0.99 -2.99
CA ARG A 85 -9.00 -0.28 -4.18
C ARG A 85 -9.56 1.12 -4.19
N VAL A 86 -8.72 2.09 -4.46
CA VAL A 86 -9.14 3.48 -4.65
C VAL A 86 -8.82 3.90 -6.08
N VAL A 87 -9.83 4.37 -6.79
CA VAL A 87 -9.68 4.81 -8.19
C VAL A 87 -8.96 6.16 -8.26
N THR A 88 -8.51 6.52 -9.45
CA THR A 88 -7.90 7.83 -9.69
C THR A 88 -8.89 8.96 -9.41
N GLY A 89 -8.37 10.10 -9.01
CA GLY A 89 -9.18 11.33 -8.87
C GLY A 89 -10.02 11.42 -7.60
N VAL A 90 -9.99 10.41 -6.73
CA VAL A 90 -10.80 10.42 -5.50
C VAL A 90 -9.88 10.61 -4.30
N ALA A 91 -10.22 11.57 -3.44
CA ALA A 91 -9.46 11.84 -2.23
C ALA A 91 -9.59 10.69 -1.23
N ARG A 92 -8.48 10.36 -0.55
CA ARG A 92 -8.47 9.34 0.47
C ARG A 92 -7.59 9.75 1.64
N THR A 93 -7.90 9.17 2.78
CA THR A 93 -7.03 9.22 3.96
C THR A 93 -7.17 7.91 4.72
N ILE A 94 -6.21 7.63 5.59
CA ILE A 94 -6.19 6.38 6.35
C ILE A 94 -5.79 6.68 7.79
N GLU A 95 -6.41 5.98 8.74
CA GLU A 95 -6.08 6.14 10.14
C GLU A 95 -6.09 4.81 10.89
N ASN A 96 -5.24 4.73 11.92
CA ASN A 96 -5.21 3.61 12.84
C ASN A 96 -6.22 3.88 13.95
N THR A 97 -7.25 3.05 14.04
CA THR A 97 -8.32 3.16 15.04
C THR A 97 -8.22 2.08 16.11
N GLY A 98 -7.23 1.21 16.03
CA GLY A 98 -7.04 0.12 16.98
C GLY A 98 -6.23 0.53 18.22
N ASP A 99 -6.02 -0.43 19.10
CA ASP A 99 -5.26 -0.24 20.33
C ASP A 99 -3.76 -0.50 20.16
N GLY A 100 -3.33 -1.03 19.04
CA GLY A 100 -1.95 -1.35 18.74
C GLY A 100 -1.52 -0.88 17.37
N GLU A 101 -0.51 -1.54 16.83
CA GLU A 101 -0.04 -1.25 15.48
C GLU A 101 -1.10 -1.55 14.43
N PHE A 102 -1.12 -0.74 13.39
CA PHE A 102 -1.90 -0.96 12.20
C PHE A 102 -0.91 -0.98 11.03
N SER A 103 -0.79 -2.14 10.39
CA SER A 103 0.15 -2.31 9.28
C SER A 103 -0.56 -2.72 8.01
N PHE A 104 -0.08 -2.19 6.90
CA PHE A 104 -0.69 -2.43 5.61
C PHE A 104 0.33 -2.26 4.50
N ILE A 105 0.03 -2.90 3.36
CA ILE A 105 0.75 -2.68 2.11
C ILE A 105 -0.08 -1.73 1.28
N CYS A 106 0.57 -0.74 0.68
CA CYS A 106 -0.04 0.15 -0.29
C CYS A 106 0.64 -0.05 -1.64
N ILE A 107 -0.15 -0.32 -2.66
CA ILE A 107 0.35 -0.53 -4.02
C ILE A 107 -0.29 0.52 -4.90
N GLN A 108 0.52 1.27 -5.64
CA GLN A 108 0.01 2.18 -6.65
C GLN A 108 0.58 1.83 -8.01
N ALA A 109 -0.27 1.85 -9.02
CA ALA A 109 0.09 1.55 -10.39
C ALA A 109 -0.79 2.37 -11.32
N LYS A 110 -0.28 2.68 -12.51
CA LYS A 110 -1.06 3.45 -13.49
C LYS A 110 -2.33 2.69 -13.84
N GLU A 111 -3.46 3.36 -13.71
CA GLU A 111 -4.78 2.79 -14.00
C GLU A 111 -4.84 2.28 -15.45
N GLY A 112 -5.34 1.07 -15.62
CA GLY A 112 -5.52 0.48 -16.95
C GLY A 112 -4.23 -0.01 -17.62
N SER A 113 -3.10 0.00 -16.92
CA SER A 113 -1.80 -0.36 -17.53
C SER A 113 -1.55 -1.85 -17.62
N LEU A 114 -2.21 -2.65 -16.80
CA LEU A 114 -2.05 -4.10 -16.81
C LEU A 114 -2.98 -4.71 -17.85
N THR A 115 -2.42 -5.25 -18.91
CA THR A 115 -3.20 -5.79 -20.03
C THR A 115 -3.37 -7.30 -19.98
N GLN A 116 -2.54 -8.00 -19.19
CA GLN A 116 -2.62 -9.45 -19.05
C GLN A 116 -2.36 -9.83 -17.60
N PHE A 117 -3.38 -10.34 -16.90
CA PHE A 117 -3.30 -10.65 -15.47
C PHE A 117 -3.58 -12.14 -15.16
N GLY A 118 -3.80 -12.94 -16.18
CA GLY A 118 -4.03 -14.37 -16.01
C GLY A 118 -2.86 -15.19 -16.52
N PHE A 119 -3.14 -16.45 -16.80
CA PHE A 119 -2.11 -17.38 -17.32
C PHE A 119 -1.69 -17.09 -18.74
N GLY A 120 -2.37 -16.16 -19.45
CA GLY A 120 -2.02 -15.83 -20.84
C GLY A 120 -0.61 -15.26 -21.01
N ASP A 121 -0.08 -14.63 -19.94
CA ASP A 121 1.30 -14.13 -19.93
C ASP A 121 2.30 -15.17 -19.44
N ALA A 122 1.83 -16.24 -18.82
CA ALA A 122 2.70 -17.26 -18.26
C ALA A 122 3.05 -18.30 -19.32
N GLU A 123 4.25 -18.83 -19.23
CA GLU A 123 4.73 -19.87 -20.10
C GLU A 123 5.36 -20.96 -19.25
N LEU A 124 4.99 -22.22 -19.51
CA LEU A 124 5.59 -23.36 -18.83
C LEU A 124 7.01 -23.60 -19.36
N CYS A 125 7.92 -23.88 -18.47
CA CYS A 125 9.31 -24.10 -18.86
C CYS A 125 9.88 -25.42 -18.31
#